data_999dd21fced7f4bdcf285fd8f8a071a6
#
_entry.id   999dd21fced7f4bdcf285fd8f8a071a6
#
_cell.length_a   1.000
_cell.length_b   1.000
_cell.length_c   1.000
_cell.angle_alpha   90.00
_cell.angle_beta   90.00
_cell.angle_gamma   90.00
#
_symmetry.space_group_name_H-M   'P 1'
#
loop_
_entity.id
_entity.type
_entity.pdbx_description
1 polymer ?
#
loop_
_entity_poly.entity_id
_entity_poly.type
_entity_poly.pdbx_seq_one_letter_code
_entity_poly.pdbx_strand_id
1 'polypeptide(L)'
;MMKIIKTDGVAEREYQKLLKSRSAKVGKEVTQTVTQILEQVEQRGDEAVLEYTKKFDGSLPQYVEVPQEVIQDALTAADQDYVNALLNAVENITAFHSRQVQQSFIDPKPNGVILGQRIRGLNRVGLYVPGGTAAYPSSVLMNAVPAKIAGVKEIVMVTPPCKDGTPNPDILVAAAVCGVDRVFTLGGAQAIAALAYGTESVPKVDKIVGPGNIFVATAKKLLYGTVDIDMIAGPSEILVLADQTLSLIH
;
A
#
# COMPACT_ATOMS: atom_id res chain seq x y z
N MET A 1 11.39 -11.34 25.16
CA MET A 1 11.92 -10.69 26.39
C MET A 1 12.55 -9.35 26.02
N MET A 2 12.18 -8.27 26.67
CA MET A 2 12.73 -6.93 26.40
C MET A 2 14.21 -6.87 26.84
N LYS A 3 15.10 -6.38 25.97
CA LYS A 3 16.53 -6.25 26.28
C LYS A 3 16.77 -4.92 26.98
N ILE A 4 17.27 -4.96 28.20
CA ILE A 4 17.65 -3.77 28.96
C ILE A 4 19.13 -3.47 28.66
N ILE A 5 19.42 -2.26 28.21
CA ILE A 5 20.77 -1.79 27.90
C ILE A 5 21.10 -0.64 28.83
N LYS A 6 22.18 -0.80 29.59
CA LYS A 6 22.67 0.27 30.48
C LYS A 6 23.62 1.18 29.71
N THR A 7 23.59 2.47 30.02
CA THR A 7 24.53 3.47 29.49
C THR A 7 25.86 3.38 30.26
N ASP A 8 26.73 2.47 29.84
CA ASP A 8 28.06 2.21 30.44
C ASP A 8 29.23 2.60 29.52
N GLY A 9 28.94 3.24 28.38
CA GLY A 9 29.92 3.63 27.39
C GLY A 9 30.32 2.52 26.42
N VAL A 10 29.91 1.27 26.65
CA VAL A 10 30.23 0.11 25.81
C VAL A 10 28.96 -0.51 25.23
N ALA A 11 28.02 -0.93 26.07
CA ALA A 11 26.81 -1.62 25.63
C ALA A 11 25.92 -0.74 24.75
N GLU A 12 25.82 0.55 25.04
CA GLU A 12 25.10 1.50 24.19
C GLU A 12 25.76 1.68 22.81
N ARG A 13 27.10 1.71 22.71
CA ARG A 13 27.80 1.82 21.42
C ARG A 13 27.61 0.57 20.57
N GLU A 14 27.64 -0.59 21.19
CA GLU A 14 27.34 -1.85 20.49
C GLU A 14 25.90 -1.87 19.98
N TYR A 15 24.97 -1.40 20.80
CA TYR A 15 23.56 -1.31 20.39
C TYR A 15 23.35 -0.28 19.29
N GLN A 16 24.03 0.87 19.34
CA GLN A 16 24.00 1.85 18.25
C GLN A 16 24.55 1.28 16.93
N LYS A 17 25.64 0.48 16.99
CA LYS A 17 26.14 -0.22 15.81
C LYS A 17 25.12 -1.21 15.26
N LEU A 18 24.42 -1.94 16.15
CA LEU A 18 23.37 -2.86 15.75
C LEU A 18 22.19 -2.11 15.10
N LEU A 19 21.76 -0.98 15.67
CA LEU A 19 20.69 -0.15 15.08
C LEU A 19 21.08 0.37 13.70
N LYS A 20 22.30 0.90 13.55
CA LYS A 20 22.82 1.35 12.25
C LYS A 20 22.91 0.22 11.23
N SER A 21 23.17 -1.00 11.65
CA SER A 21 23.22 -2.17 10.75
C SER A 21 21.82 -2.61 10.28
N ARG A 22 20.76 -2.30 11.05
CA ARG A 22 19.36 -2.61 10.68
C ARG A 22 18.84 -1.75 9.53
N SER A 23 19.36 -0.52 9.39
CA SER A 23 19.05 0.34 8.24
C SER A 23 19.80 -0.11 6.96
N ALA A 24 20.51 -1.24 7.03
CA ALA A 24 21.35 -1.71 5.97
C ALA A 24 20.55 -2.25 4.78
N LYS A 25 21.05 -1.89 3.63
CA LYS A 25 20.85 -2.35 2.26
C LYS A 25 19.98 -3.61 2.16
N VAL A 26 18.90 -3.51 1.40
CA VAL A 26 18.18 -4.68 0.87
C VAL A 26 19.20 -5.71 0.40
N GLY A 27 19.17 -6.91 0.95
CA GLY A 27 20.13 -7.97 0.62
C GLY A 27 20.11 -8.26 -0.88
N LYS A 28 21.26 -8.60 -1.44
CA LYS A 28 21.37 -8.98 -2.87
C LYS A 28 20.38 -10.11 -3.23
N GLU A 29 20.16 -11.05 -2.32
CA GLU A 29 19.22 -12.17 -2.49
C GLU A 29 17.77 -11.71 -2.67
N VAL A 30 17.32 -10.74 -1.88
CA VAL A 30 15.97 -10.17 -2.03
C VAL A 30 15.84 -9.50 -3.39
N THR A 31 16.85 -8.71 -3.79
CA THR A 31 16.83 -8.03 -5.08
C THR A 31 16.80 -9.04 -6.24
N GLN A 32 17.61 -10.09 -6.19
CA GLN A 32 17.61 -11.14 -7.22
C GLN A 32 16.27 -11.87 -7.30
N THR A 33 15.72 -12.27 -6.15
CA THR A 33 14.41 -12.94 -6.09
C THR A 33 13.32 -12.05 -6.68
N VAL A 34 13.29 -10.77 -6.31
CA VAL A 34 12.28 -9.84 -6.83
C VAL A 34 12.48 -9.62 -8.33
N THR A 35 13.72 -9.43 -8.81
CA THR A 35 13.98 -9.28 -10.25
C THR A 35 13.42 -10.47 -11.04
N GLN A 36 13.67 -11.70 -10.58
CA GLN A 36 13.12 -12.90 -11.23
C GLN A 36 11.58 -12.91 -11.25
N ILE A 37 10.94 -12.50 -10.14
CA ILE A 37 9.47 -12.40 -10.09
C ILE A 37 8.97 -11.38 -11.12
N LEU A 38 9.59 -10.21 -11.19
CA LEU A 38 9.19 -9.15 -12.13
C LEU A 38 9.30 -9.62 -13.57
N GLU A 39 10.44 -10.22 -13.94
CA GLU A 39 10.67 -10.78 -15.29
C GLU A 39 9.65 -11.87 -15.66
N GLN A 40 9.33 -12.77 -14.72
CA GLN A 40 8.36 -13.83 -14.98
C GLN A 40 6.94 -13.28 -15.16
N VAL A 41 6.54 -12.29 -14.35
CA VAL A 41 5.21 -11.67 -14.49
C VAL A 41 5.13 -10.87 -15.80
N GLU A 42 6.19 -10.15 -16.19
CA GLU A 42 6.24 -9.43 -17.46
C GLU A 42 6.08 -10.37 -18.67
N GLN A 43 6.66 -11.57 -18.62
CA GLN A 43 6.65 -12.53 -19.71
C GLN A 43 5.41 -13.43 -19.76
N ARG A 44 4.86 -13.82 -18.60
CA ARG A 44 3.83 -14.85 -18.46
C ARG A 44 2.49 -14.35 -17.89
N GLY A 45 2.40 -13.06 -17.55
CA GLY A 45 1.15 -12.45 -17.06
C GLY A 45 0.55 -13.17 -15.85
N ASP A 46 -0.75 -13.44 -15.92
CA ASP A 46 -1.53 -14.06 -14.84
C ASP A 46 -1.00 -15.43 -14.40
N GLU A 47 -0.45 -16.22 -15.31
CA GLU A 47 0.11 -17.54 -15.00
C GLU A 47 1.21 -17.42 -13.94
N ALA A 48 2.16 -16.49 -14.12
CA ALA A 48 3.23 -16.26 -13.16
C ALA A 48 2.70 -15.66 -11.85
N VAL A 49 1.74 -14.73 -11.93
CA VAL A 49 1.12 -14.12 -10.74
C VAL A 49 0.48 -15.19 -9.85
N LEU A 50 -0.28 -16.12 -10.44
CA LEU A 50 -0.96 -17.20 -9.69
C LEU A 50 0.02 -18.24 -9.15
N GLU A 51 1.07 -18.58 -9.91
CA GLU A 51 2.13 -19.47 -9.46
C GLU A 51 2.82 -18.91 -8.20
N TYR A 52 3.22 -17.64 -8.22
CA TYR A 52 3.86 -17.00 -7.08
C TYR A 52 2.89 -16.78 -5.91
N THR A 53 1.63 -16.46 -6.16
CA THR A 53 0.61 -16.36 -5.11
C THR A 53 0.45 -17.70 -4.39
N LYS A 54 0.30 -18.81 -5.12
CA LYS A 54 0.26 -20.15 -4.51
C LYS A 54 1.52 -20.49 -3.72
N LYS A 55 2.69 -20.09 -4.22
CA LYS A 55 3.98 -20.38 -3.60
C LYS A 55 4.18 -19.60 -2.28
N PHE A 56 3.77 -18.34 -2.21
CA PHE A 56 4.08 -17.45 -1.09
C PHE A 56 2.93 -17.33 -0.10
N ASP A 57 1.68 -17.33 -0.58
CA ASP A 57 0.49 -17.21 0.26
C ASP A 57 -0.10 -18.58 0.65
N GLY A 58 0.37 -19.66 0.00
CA GLY A 58 0.02 -21.06 0.34
C GLY A 58 -1.29 -21.54 -0.30
N SER A 59 -2.08 -20.67 -0.89
CA SER A 59 -3.34 -20.98 -1.56
C SER A 59 -3.49 -20.18 -2.86
N LEU A 60 -4.32 -20.67 -3.78
CA LEU A 60 -4.82 -19.85 -4.88
C LEU A 60 -5.96 -18.97 -4.38
N PRO A 61 -6.10 -17.74 -4.88
CA PRO A 61 -7.21 -16.88 -4.50
C PRO A 61 -8.54 -17.48 -5.02
N GLN A 62 -9.58 -17.40 -4.19
CA GLN A 62 -10.93 -17.76 -4.59
C GLN A 62 -11.40 -16.91 -5.77
N TYR A 63 -11.03 -15.64 -5.74
CA TYR A 63 -11.25 -14.67 -6.81
C TYR A 63 -9.94 -13.95 -7.10
N VAL A 64 -9.50 -13.89 -8.35
CA VAL A 64 -8.41 -12.99 -8.75
C VAL A 64 -8.91 -11.57 -8.64
N GLU A 65 -10.00 -11.24 -9.33
CA GLU A 65 -10.76 -10.00 -9.11
C GLU A 65 -11.99 -10.32 -8.26
N VAL A 66 -12.15 -9.63 -7.14
CA VAL A 66 -13.29 -9.82 -6.23
C VAL A 66 -14.55 -9.23 -6.88
N PRO A 67 -15.62 -10.03 -7.05
CA PRO A 67 -16.88 -9.51 -7.58
C PRO A 67 -17.46 -8.40 -6.70
N GLN A 68 -18.08 -7.40 -7.29
CA GLN A 68 -18.70 -6.29 -6.56
C GLN A 68 -19.78 -6.76 -5.56
N GLU A 69 -20.49 -7.84 -5.88
CA GLU A 69 -21.46 -8.47 -4.98
C GLU A 69 -20.80 -8.94 -3.68
N VAL A 70 -19.62 -9.57 -3.75
CA VAL A 70 -18.89 -10.04 -2.58
C VAL A 70 -18.44 -8.86 -1.70
N ILE A 71 -18.06 -7.74 -2.32
CA ILE A 71 -17.69 -6.51 -1.60
C ILE A 71 -18.92 -5.91 -0.89
N GLN A 72 -20.07 -5.89 -1.55
CA GLN A 72 -21.33 -5.39 -0.96
C GLN A 72 -21.87 -6.31 0.13
N ASP A 73 -21.74 -7.63 -0.05
CA ASP A 73 -22.11 -8.61 0.98
C ASP A 73 -21.25 -8.43 2.24
N ALA A 74 -19.95 -8.22 2.08
CA ALA A 74 -19.05 -7.93 3.21
C ALA A 74 -19.47 -6.65 3.95
N LEU A 75 -19.82 -5.58 3.23
CA LEU A 75 -20.30 -4.33 3.84
C LEU A 75 -21.64 -4.54 4.58
N THR A 76 -22.54 -5.30 4.00
CA THR A 76 -23.88 -5.57 4.59
C THR A 76 -23.79 -6.43 5.85
N ALA A 77 -22.85 -7.38 5.89
CA ALA A 77 -22.63 -8.26 7.02
C ALA A 77 -21.76 -7.64 8.14
N ALA A 78 -21.15 -6.49 7.88
CA ALA A 78 -20.23 -5.85 8.83
C ALA A 78 -20.97 -5.29 10.06
N ASP A 79 -20.25 -5.27 11.19
CA ASP A 79 -20.69 -4.59 12.39
C ASP A 79 -20.88 -3.08 12.13
N GLN A 80 -22.04 -2.52 12.54
CA GLN A 80 -22.38 -1.13 12.27
C GLN A 80 -21.44 -0.15 12.98
N ASP A 81 -20.95 -0.48 14.17
CA ASP A 81 -20.00 0.38 14.90
C ASP A 81 -18.66 0.41 14.19
N TYR A 82 -18.23 -0.71 13.61
CA TYR A 82 -17.04 -0.76 12.76
C TYR A 82 -17.21 0.11 11.51
N VAL A 83 -18.32 0.00 10.79
CA VAL A 83 -18.61 0.84 9.62
C VAL A 83 -18.62 2.32 9.99
N ASN A 84 -19.25 2.69 11.12
CA ASN A 84 -19.29 4.06 11.61
C ASN A 84 -17.89 4.59 11.95
N ALA A 85 -17.04 3.75 12.55
CA ALA A 85 -15.64 4.12 12.83
C ALA A 85 -14.85 4.40 11.54
N LEU A 86 -15.03 3.58 10.49
CA LEU A 86 -14.42 3.80 9.19
C LEU A 86 -14.91 5.11 8.54
N LEU A 87 -16.22 5.38 8.57
CA LEU A 87 -16.81 6.61 8.03
C LEU A 87 -16.27 7.86 8.73
N ASN A 88 -16.18 7.85 10.07
CA ASN A 88 -15.55 8.93 10.84
C ASN A 88 -14.08 9.14 10.46
N ALA A 89 -13.34 8.05 10.25
CA ALA A 89 -11.95 8.13 9.80
C ALA A 89 -11.85 8.73 8.39
N VAL A 90 -12.72 8.32 7.46
CA VAL A 90 -12.80 8.91 6.10
C VAL A 90 -13.06 10.40 6.15
N GLU A 91 -13.99 10.86 7.01
CA GLU A 91 -14.29 12.29 7.19
C GLU A 91 -13.05 13.07 7.65
N ASN A 92 -12.35 12.57 8.68
CA ASN A 92 -11.15 13.21 9.20
C ASN A 92 -10.01 13.26 8.17
N ILE A 93 -9.78 12.16 7.45
CA ILE A 93 -8.77 12.07 6.40
C ILE A 93 -9.12 13.04 5.26
N THR A 94 -10.38 13.10 4.88
CA THR A 94 -10.89 14.00 3.83
C THR A 94 -10.68 15.46 4.25
N ALA A 95 -11.04 15.84 5.47
CA ALA A 95 -10.88 17.19 5.97
C ALA A 95 -9.41 17.65 5.94
N PHE A 96 -8.48 16.75 6.26
CA PHE A 96 -7.04 17.05 6.20
C PHE A 96 -6.52 17.16 4.77
N HIS A 97 -6.76 16.14 3.94
CA HIS A 97 -6.17 16.05 2.61
C HIS A 97 -6.79 17.01 1.58
N SER A 98 -8.03 17.44 1.79
CA SER A 98 -8.66 18.47 0.93
C SER A 98 -7.88 19.79 0.91
N ARG A 99 -7.11 20.07 1.97
CA ARG A 99 -6.24 21.27 2.02
C ARG A 99 -4.95 21.15 1.21
N GLN A 100 -4.62 19.94 0.73
CA GLN A 100 -3.41 19.66 -0.05
C GLN A 100 -3.64 19.70 -1.55
N VAL A 101 -4.89 19.89 -1.99
CA VAL A 101 -5.24 19.96 -3.41
C VAL A 101 -4.59 21.16 -4.05
N GLN A 102 -3.76 20.90 -5.06
CA GLN A 102 -3.15 21.94 -5.87
C GLN A 102 -4.11 22.40 -6.96
N GLN A 103 -4.08 23.72 -7.27
CA GLN A 103 -4.92 24.31 -8.30
C GLN A 103 -4.12 24.58 -9.57
N SER A 104 -4.77 24.41 -10.73
CA SER A 104 -4.24 24.85 -12.01
C SER A 104 -4.20 26.39 -12.05
N PHE A 105 -3.22 26.95 -12.72
CA PHE A 105 -3.12 28.40 -12.92
C PHE A 105 -2.76 28.74 -14.36
N ILE A 106 -3.14 29.96 -14.77
CA ILE A 106 -2.77 30.58 -16.05
C ILE A 106 -2.24 31.97 -15.72
N ASP A 107 -1.07 32.32 -16.27
CA ASP A 107 -0.35 33.60 -16.07
C ASP A 107 -0.11 34.26 -17.44
N PRO A 108 -1.01 35.14 -17.90
CA PRO A 108 -0.83 35.88 -19.12
C PRO A 108 0.19 37.02 -18.90
N LYS A 109 1.15 37.16 -19.82
CA LYS A 109 2.16 38.23 -19.83
C LYS A 109 1.76 39.39 -20.74
N PRO A 110 2.22 40.62 -20.46
CA PRO A 110 1.91 41.80 -21.30
C PRO A 110 2.35 41.67 -22.76
N ASN A 111 3.36 40.87 -23.04
CA ASN A 111 3.88 40.61 -24.40
C ASN A 111 3.07 39.55 -25.17
N GLY A 112 1.92 39.12 -24.65
CA GLY A 112 1.07 38.10 -25.29
C GLY A 112 1.45 36.64 -25.00
N VAL A 113 2.54 36.37 -24.27
CA VAL A 113 2.90 35.03 -23.82
C VAL A 113 1.94 34.59 -22.70
N ILE A 114 1.44 33.39 -22.80
CA ILE A 114 0.60 32.75 -21.78
C ILE A 114 1.34 31.53 -21.24
N LEU A 115 1.60 31.53 -19.93
CA LEU A 115 2.17 30.41 -19.20
C LEU A 115 1.13 29.82 -18.23
N GLY A 116 1.21 28.57 -17.94
CA GLY A 116 0.30 27.96 -16.97
C GLY A 116 0.70 26.55 -16.61
N GLN A 117 0.08 26.06 -15.55
CA GLN A 117 0.21 24.67 -15.11
C GLN A 117 -1.19 24.07 -14.95
N ARG A 118 -1.44 22.99 -15.66
CA ARG A 118 -2.67 22.23 -15.53
C ARG A 118 -2.45 21.05 -14.58
N ILE A 119 -3.12 21.09 -13.43
CA ILE A 119 -3.16 20.00 -12.45
C ILE A 119 -4.37 19.11 -12.75
N ARG A 120 -4.18 17.81 -12.78
CA ARG A 120 -5.25 16.83 -12.98
C ARG A 120 -4.93 15.54 -12.25
N GLY A 121 -5.97 14.79 -11.83
CA GLY A 121 -5.82 13.44 -11.31
C GLY A 121 -5.25 12.47 -12.35
N LEU A 122 -4.60 11.42 -11.86
CA LEU A 122 -4.16 10.29 -12.68
C LEU A 122 -5.36 9.50 -13.21
N ASN A 123 -5.17 8.72 -14.27
CA ASN A 123 -6.26 7.89 -14.78
C ASN A 123 -6.52 6.71 -13.86
N ARG A 124 -5.47 5.96 -13.47
CA ARG A 124 -5.60 4.78 -12.63
C ARG A 124 -4.46 4.69 -11.63
N VAL A 125 -4.78 4.41 -10.36
CA VAL A 125 -3.81 4.22 -9.29
C VAL A 125 -4.00 2.84 -8.67
N GLY A 126 -2.89 2.14 -8.43
CA GLY A 126 -2.86 0.86 -7.72
C GLY A 126 -2.58 1.07 -6.25
N LEU A 127 -3.43 0.53 -5.38
CA LEU A 127 -3.21 0.48 -3.94
C LEU A 127 -2.69 -0.89 -3.56
N TYR A 128 -1.57 -0.96 -2.87
CA TYR A 128 -1.13 -2.18 -2.19
C TYR A 128 -1.56 -2.11 -0.73
N VAL A 129 -2.40 -3.04 -0.31
CA VAL A 129 -2.86 -3.16 1.08
C VAL A 129 -2.33 -4.44 1.68
N PRO A 130 -1.49 -4.37 2.73
CA PRO A 130 -0.99 -5.56 3.39
C PRO A 130 -2.14 -6.41 3.97
N GLY A 131 -1.97 -7.72 3.95
CA GLY A 131 -2.92 -8.69 4.49
C GLY A 131 -2.18 -9.94 4.97
N GLY A 132 -2.92 -11.01 5.23
CA GLY A 132 -2.40 -12.32 5.64
C GLY A 132 -2.45 -12.53 7.14
N THR A 133 -1.56 -11.93 7.94
CA THR A 133 -1.53 -12.12 9.41
C THR A 133 -2.39 -11.13 10.18
N ALA A 134 -2.62 -9.94 9.63
CA ALA A 134 -3.49 -8.91 10.21
C ALA A 134 -4.15 -8.10 9.09
N ALA A 135 -5.38 -7.68 9.32
CA ALA A 135 -6.08 -6.72 8.45
C ALA A 135 -5.59 -5.30 8.73
N TYR A 136 -5.41 -4.53 7.66
CA TYR A 136 -5.02 -3.12 7.75
C TYR A 136 -6.03 -2.22 7.01
N PRO A 137 -7.28 -2.11 7.49
CA PRO A 137 -8.30 -1.24 6.86
C PRO A 137 -7.84 0.21 6.80
N SER A 138 -7.06 0.67 7.79
CA SER A 138 -6.45 2.00 7.77
C SER A 138 -5.57 2.26 6.54
N SER A 139 -4.87 1.23 6.03
CA SER A 139 -4.09 1.36 4.80
C SER A 139 -4.96 1.58 3.57
N VAL A 140 -6.18 1.01 3.54
CA VAL A 140 -7.15 1.30 2.48
C VAL A 140 -7.54 2.78 2.54
N LEU A 141 -7.99 3.27 3.71
CA LEU A 141 -8.44 4.65 3.89
C LEU A 141 -7.35 5.66 3.55
N MET A 142 -6.14 5.46 4.11
CA MET A 142 -5.01 6.38 3.96
C MET A 142 -4.47 6.46 2.53
N ASN A 143 -4.81 5.53 1.66
CA ASN A 143 -4.42 5.56 0.25
C ASN A 143 -5.59 5.92 -0.68
N ALA A 144 -6.78 5.33 -0.46
CA ALA A 144 -7.93 5.55 -1.34
C ALA A 144 -8.52 6.96 -1.21
N VAL A 145 -8.68 7.46 0.03
CA VAL A 145 -9.29 8.80 0.25
C VAL A 145 -8.44 9.90 -0.38
N PRO A 146 -7.11 9.99 -0.16
CA PRO A 146 -6.28 10.97 -0.86
C PRO A 146 -6.29 10.82 -2.37
N ALA A 147 -6.33 9.59 -2.91
CA ALA A 147 -6.42 9.35 -4.34
C ALA A 147 -7.71 9.92 -4.94
N LYS A 148 -8.86 9.73 -4.26
CA LYS A 148 -10.14 10.33 -4.68
C LYS A 148 -10.11 11.85 -4.63
N ILE A 149 -9.57 12.43 -3.57
CA ILE A 149 -9.44 13.90 -3.43
C ILE A 149 -8.54 14.46 -4.54
N ALA A 150 -7.50 13.73 -4.93
CA ALA A 150 -6.62 14.10 -6.05
C ALA A 150 -7.30 13.96 -7.43
N GLY A 151 -8.54 13.46 -7.49
CA GLY A 151 -9.29 13.30 -8.73
C GLY A 151 -8.85 12.11 -9.58
N VAL A 152 -8.32 11.06 -8.97
CA VAL A 152 -8.02 9.79 -9.64
C VAL A 152 -9.33 9.18 -10.15
N LYS A 153 -9.33 8.73 -11.42
CA LYS A 153 -10.55 8.25 -12.06
C LYS A 153 -10.89 6.81 -11.69
N GLU A 154 -9.87 5.96 -11.51
CA GLU A 154 -10.04 4.56 -11.19
C GLU A 154 -9.01 4.14 -10.13
N ILE A 155 -9.49 3.56 -9.05
CA ILE A 155 -8.66 3.04 -7.95
C ILE A 155 -8.74 1.52 -7.97
N VAL A 156 -7.60 0.88 -8.23
CA VAL A 156 -7.41 -0.56 -8.23
C VAL A 156 -6.67 -0.96 -6.98
N MET A 157 -7.17 -1.90 -6.21
CA MET A 157 -6.54 -2.37 -4.98
C MET A 157 -6.09 -3.82 -5.12
N VAL A 158 -4.89 -4.13 -4.63
CA VAL A 158 -4.40 -5.50 -4.44
C VAL A 158 -4.17 -5.76 -2.97
N THR A 159 -4.55 -6.95 -2.50
CA THR A 159 -4.34 -7.41 -1.13
C THR A 159 -4.12 -8.92 -1.12
N PRO A 160 -3.18 -9.47 -0.31
CA PRO A 160 -2.97 -10.91 -0.25
C PRO A 160 -4.24 -11.67 0.17
N PRO A 161 -4.44 -12.91 -0.33
CA PRO A 161 -5.49 -13.77 0.16
C PRO A 161 -5.28 -14.17 1.63
N CYS A 162 -6.35 -14.53 2.31
CA CYS A 162 -6.30 -15.28 3.55
C CYS A 162 -5.75 -16.71 3.29
N LYS A 163 -5.45 -17.45 4.34
CA LYS A 163 -4.89 -18.81 4.22
C LYS A 163 -5.78 -19.80 3.46
N ASP A 164 -7.06 -19.56 3.43
CA ASP A 164 -8.08 -20.35 2.71
C ASP A 164 -8.32 -19.83 1.26
N GLY A 165 -7.60 -18.80 0.84
CA GLY A 165 -7.75 -18.18 -0.48
C GLY A 165 -8.83 -17.12 -0.56
N THR A 166 -9.58 -16.87 0.52
CA THR A 166 -10.63 -15.83 0.53
C THR A 166 -10.04 -14.43 0.68
N PRO A 167 -10.72 -13.38 0.18
CA PRO A 167 -10.37 -12.00 0.53
C PRO A 167 -10.73 -11.70 1.99
N ASN A 168 -9.94 -10.85 2.65
CA ASN A 168 -10.23 -10.44 4.03
C ASN A 168 -11.46 -9.53 4.09
N PRO A 169 -12.51 -9.87 4.87
CA PRO A 169 -13.77 -9.12 4.89
C PRO A 169 -13.59 -7.67 5.40
N ASP A 170 -12.75 -7.42 6.40
CA ASP A 170 -12.54 -6.07 6.93
C ASP A 170 -11.89 -5.14 5.90
N ILE A 171 -11.01 -5.70 5.05
CA ILE A 171 -10.40 -4.97 3.93
C ILE A 171 -11.46 -4.68 2.86
N LEU A 172 -12.36 -5.62 2.57
CA LEU A 172 -13.47 -5.39 1.63
C LEU A 172 -14.43 -4.31 2.10
N VAL A 173 -14.78 -4.32 3.40
CA VAL A 173 -15.61 -3.27 4.02
C VAL A 173 -14.94 -1.90 3.86
N ALA A 174 -13.65 -1.80 4.18
CA ALA A 174 -12.91 -0.55 4.02
C ALA A 174 -12.84 -0.10 2.54
N ALA A 175 -12.67 -1.04 1.61
CA ALA A 175 -12.67 -0.77 0.18
C ALA A 175 -14.04 -0.24 -0.29
N ALA A 176 -15.14 -0.85 0.16
CA ALA A 176 -16.52 -0.41 -0.11
C ALA A 176 -16.77 1.01 0.42
N VAL A 177 -16.44 1.26 1.70
CA VAL A 177 -16.61 2.57 2.36
C VAL A 177 -15.81 3.66 1.63
N CYS A 178 -14.59 3.36 1.16
CA CYS A 178 -13.76 4.31 0.40
C CYS A 178 -14.17 4.38 -1.08
N GLY A 179 -15.03 3.49 -1.57
CA GLY A 179 -15.44 3.41 -2.97
C GLY A 179 -14.27 3.05 -3.88
N VAL A 180 -13.46 2.05 -3.52
CA VAL A 180 -12.45 1.46 -4.40
C VAL A 180 -13.16 0.80 -5.58
N ASP A 181 -12.67 1.02 -6.80
CA ASP A 181 -13.38 0.59 -8.00
C ASP A 181 -13.20 -0.91 -8.28
N ARG A 182 -11.98 -1.45 -8.07
CA ARG A 182 -11.67 -2.86 -8.31
C ARG A 182 -10.74 -3.39 -7.23
N VAL A 183 -11.00 -4.61 -6.77
CA VAL A 183 -10.21 -5.29 -5.74
C VAL A 183 -9.71 -6.62 -6.27
N PHE A 184 -8.40 -6.87 -6.12
CA PHE A 184 -7.74 -8.10 -6.53
C PHE A 184 -7.12 -8.80 -5.33
N THR A 185 -7.35 -10.11 -5.21
CA THR A 185 -6.80 -10.93 -4.12
C THR A 185 -5.42 -11.45 -4.49
N LEU A 186 -4.46 -10.53 -4.52
CA LEU A 186 -3.06 -10.78 -4.90
C LEU A 186 -2.13 -10.05 -3.94
N GLY A 187 -1.01 -10.66 -3.56
CA GLY A 187 -0.01 -10.08 -2.66
C GLY A 187 1.40 -10.07 -3.24
N GLY A 188 2.37 -9.65 -2.42
CA GLY A 188 3.79 -9.76 -2.73
C GLY A 188 4.31 -8.93 -3.91
N ALA A 189 5.53 -9.25 -4.35
CA ALA A 189 6.17 -8.58 -5.47
C ALA A 189 5.45 -8.83 -6.81
N GLN A 190 4.80 -10.00 -6.96
CA GLN A 190 4.03 -10.35 -8.14
C GLN A 190 2.79 -9.48 -8.32
N ALA A 191 2.13 -9.05 -7.25
CA ALA A 191 1.02 -8.11 -7.34
C ALA A 191 1.49 -6.70 -7.77
N ILE A 192 2.66 -6.26 -7.29
CA ILE A 192 3.29 -5.00 -7.74
C ILE A 192 3.65 -5.07 -9.22
N ALA A 193 4.19 -6.20 -9.68
CA ALA A 193 4.50 -6.42 -11.11
C ALA A 193 3.23 -6.39 -11.97
N ALA A 194 2.15 -7.07 -11.53
CA ALA A 194 0.87 -7.07 -12.23
C ALA A 194 0.29 -5.65 -12.38
N LEU A 195 0.34 -4.83 -11.32
CA LEU A 195 -0.10 -3.44 -11.40
C LEU A 195 0.78 -2.58 -12.33
N ALA A 196 2.10 -2.83 -12.37
CA ALA A 196 3.04 -2.03 -13.15
C ALA A 196 3.02 -2.34 -14.64
N TYR A 197 2.96 -3.61 -15.00
CA TYR A 197 2.97 -4.05 -16.40
C TYR A 197 1.57 -4.17 -17.00
N GLY A 198 0.58 -4.52 -16.16
CA GLY A 198 -0.71 -5.04 -16.59
C GLY A 198 -0.61 -6.54 -16.92
N THR A 199 -1.69 -7.27 -16.67
CA THR A 199 -1.84 -8.67 -17.04
C THR A 199 -3.22 -8.87 -17.67
N GLU A 200 -3.60 -10.10 -17.97
CA GLU A 200 -4.92 -10.41 -18.53
C GLU A 200 -6.06 -9.99 -17.58
N SER A 201 -5.86 -10.17 -16.26
CA SER A 201 -6.86 -9.82 -15.24
C SER A 201 -6.61 -8.45 -14.61
N VAL A 202 -5.36 -8.08 -14.34
CA VAL A 202 -5.00 -6.87 -13.59
C VAL A 202 -4.64 -5.73 -14.55
N PRO A 203 -5.37 -4.61 -14.53
CA PRO A 203 -5.07 -3.48 -15.39
C PRO A 203 -3.78 -2.77 -14.97
N LYS A 204 -2.98 -2.31 -15.95
CA LYS A 204 -1.84 -1.44 -15.71
C LYS A 204 -2.29 -0.14 -15.06
N VAL A 205 -1.49 0.35 -14.09
CA VAL A 205 -1.74 1.60 -13.37
C VAL A 205 -0.66 2.66 -13.65
N ASP A 206 -0.99 3.92 -13.41
CA ASP A 206 -0.06 5.04 -13.58
C ASP A 206 0.87 5.19 -12.37
N LYS A 207 0.37 4.83 -11.17
CA LYS A 207 1.10 4.96 -9.91
C LYS A 207 0.68 3.85 -8.93
N ILE A 208 1.65 3.33 -8.16
CA ILE A 208 1.42 2.36 -7.09
C ILE A 208 1.72 3.03 -5.76
N VAL A 209 0.77 2.96 -4.83
CA VAL A 209 0.87 3.51 -3.47
C VAL A 209 0.57 2.43 -2.43
N GLY A 210 0.98 2.67 -1.21
CA GLY A 210 0.72 1.78 -0.09
C GLY A 210 1.97 1.08 0.45
N PRO A 211 1.94 0.73 1.76
CA PRO A 211 3.04 0.06 2.45
C PRO A 211 3.05 -1.44 2.13
N GLY A 212 4.23 -2.05 2.20
CA GLY A 212 4.39 -3.49 2.03
C GLY A 212 5.67 -3.99 2.68
N ASN A 213 5.88 -5.30 2.64
CA ASN A 213 7.09 -5.93 3.14
C ASN A 213 8.30 -5.60 2.26
N ILE A 214 9.48 -6.12 2.64
CA ILE A 214 10.75 -5.87 1.92
C ILE A 214 10.69 -6.25 0.43
N PHE A 215 9.94 -7.29 0.05
CA PHE A 215 9.79 -7.72 -1.34
C PHE A 215 8.92 -6.73 -2.13
N VAL A 216 7.84 -6.24 -1.54
CA VAL A 216 6.96 -5.22 -2.12
C VAL A 216 7.71 -3.90 -2.29
N ALA A 217 8.43 -3.45 -1.25
CA ALA A 217 9.24 -2.23 -1.31
C ALA A 217 10.34 -2.33 -2.36
N THR A 218 10.98 -3.50 -2.50
CA THR A 218 12.01 -3.75 -3.51
C THR A 218 11.40 -3.77 -4.91
N ALA A 219 10.23 -4.39 -5.12
CA ALA A 219 9.54 -4.39 -6.40
C ALA A 219 9.16 -2.97 -6.83
N LYS A 220 8.58 -2.16 -5.94
CA LYS A 220 8.30 -0.74 -6.21
C LYS A 220 9.56 0.02 -6.61
N LYS A 221 10.68 -0.20 -5.89
CA LYS A 221 11.96 0.43 -6.21
C LYS A 221 12.48 0.06 -7.59
N LEU A 222 12.43 -1.21 -7.96
CA LEU A 222 12.94 -1.70 -9.25
C LEU A 222 12.06 -1.26 -10.43
N LEU A 223 10.76 -1.09 -10.20
CA LEU A 223 9.79 -0.68 -11.21
C LEU A 223 9.61 0.85 -11.32
N TYR A 224 10.27 1.62 -10.44
CA TYR A 224 10.23 3.09 -10.54
C TYR A 224 10.81 3.55 -11.88
N GLY A 225 10.01 4.30 -12.62
CA GLY A 225 10.29 4.68 -14.00
C GLY A 225 9.43 3.92 -15.04
N THR A 226 9.06 2.67 -14.78
CA THR A 226 8.03 1.94 -15.52
C THR A 226 6.62 2.30 -15.04
N VAL A 227 6.49 2.47 -13.73
CA VAL A 227 5.32 2.97 -13.01
C VAL A 227 5.79 3.97 -11.94
N ASP A 228 5.00 4.99 -11.64
CA ASP A 228 5.31 5.89 -10.52
C ASP A 228 4.97 5.23 -9.18
N ILE A 229 5.61 5.66 -8.10
CA ILE A 229 5.39 5.15 -6.74
C ILE A 229 5.24 6.31 -5.74
N ASP A 230 4.67 6.02 -4.56
CA ASP A 230 4.60 6.96 -3.44
C ASP A 230 5.98 7.18 -2.79
N MET A 231 6.58 6.08 -2.29
CA MET A 231 7.87 6.10 -1.64
C MET A 231 8.50 4.68 -1.61
N ILE A 232 9.80 4.64 -1.30
CA ILE A 232 10.49 3.40 -0.92
C ILE A 232 10.45 3.36 0.61
N ALA A 233 9.44 2.68 1.17
CA ALA A 233 9.25 2.59 2.61
C ALA A 233 10.38 1.75 3.25
N GLY A 234 11.01 2.33 4.27
CA GLY A 234 11.89 1.61 5.19
C GLY A 234 11.11 1.02 6.37
N PRO A 235 11.77 0.30 7.28
CA PRO A 235 11.16 -0.14 8.53
C PRO A 235 10.77 1.05 9.39
N SER A 236 9.58 0.99 10.01
CA SER A 236 9.14 1.99 10.98
C SER A 236 9.81 1.75 12.32
N GLU A 237 10.33 2.81 12.93
CA GLU A 237 10.92 2.78 14.26
C GLU A 237 10.16 3.73 15.17
N ILE A 238 9.97 3.34 16.44
CA ILE A 238 9.27 4.14 17.44
C ILE A 238 10.21 4.32 18.63
N LEU A 239 10.43 5.57 19.01
CA LEU A 239 11.08 5.92 20.27
C LEU A 239 10.02 6.35 21.29
N VAL A 240 9.93 5.62 22.38
CA VAL A 240 9.08 5.99 23.52
C VAL A 240 9.96 6.59 24.61
N LEU A 241 9.74 7.86 24.92
CA LEU A 241 10.36 8.55 26.06
C LEU A 241 9.36 8.57 27.20
N ALA A 242 9.73 7.95 28.31
CA ALA A 242 8.87 7.84 29.49
C ALA A 242 9.69 8.08 30.73
N ASP A 243 9.10 8.76 31.73
CA ASP A 243 9.64 8.96 33.07
C ASP A 243 8.64 8.47 34.14
N GLN A 244 8.95 8.73 35.43
CA GLN A 244 8.10 8.29 36.53
C GLN A 244 6.74 9.01 36.60
N THR A 245 6.52 10.06 35.82
CA THR A 245 5.25 10.79 35.75
C THR A 245 4.26 10.17 34.77
N LEU A 246 4.72 9.26 33.92
CA LEU A 246 3.88 8.56 32.96
C LEU A 246 3.01 7.52 33.64
N SER A 247 1.69 7.66 33.56
CA SER A 247 0.76 6.62 33.98
C SER A 247 0.74 5.48 32.93
N LEU A 248 1.12 4.28 33.36
CA LEU A 248 1.05 3.07 32.52
C LEU A 248 -0.33 2.39 32.58
N ILE A 249 -1.36 3.08 33.08
CA ILE A 249 -2.72 2.56 33.22
C ILE A 249 -3.62 3.20 32.15
N HIS A 250 -3.36 2.88 30.91
CA HIS A 250 -4.35 3.05 29.82
C HIS A 250 -3.99 2.13 28.67
#